data_199871b164e680305d3aa42a29f5fb46
#
_entry.id   199871b164e680305d3aa42a29f5fb46
#
_cell.length_a   1.000
_cell.length_b   1.000
_cell.length_c   1.000
_cell.angle_alpha   90.00
_cell.angle_beta   90.00
_cell.angle_gamma   90.00
#
_symmetry.space_group_name_H-M   'P 1'
#
loop_
_entity.id
_entity.type
_entity.pdbx_description
1 polymer ?
#
loop_
_entity_poly.entity_id
_entity_poly.type
_entity_poly.pdbx_seq_one_letter_code
_entity_poly.pdbx_strand_id
1 'polypeptide(L)'
;NEFTCQSWHVSKLLNYLAHPNIYLPLQLLSFFGHYGVVIFVFLSAYGLEKKYGHSTQEVPIIPFIWTHYLKLLSMCISGYAAYLLLNAYYTDYPSSAIFGVLSQLSMLSNLQIFNAETFAPGPYWYFGLTFQLYVLYRLFLFRRSWEIIVGVIILSCIAQAIVSPAGQMMDWLRNNFIGSILPFGLGLLYARYEEKVQLSKTTDTLIGLASLTLIFVTSLSFLPWITTPIFACALGISCTQLLPQSVNKPLAW
;
A
#
# COMPACT_ATOMS: atom_id res chain seq x y z
N ASN A 1 -1.75 10.77 -13.23
CA ASN A 1 -1.93 9.68 -12.31
C ASN A 1 -1.77 10.15 -10.87
N GLU A 2 -2.78 9.91 -10.03
CA GLU A 2 -2.84 10.44 -8.65
C GLU A 2 -1.84 9.76 -7.69
N PHE A 3 -1.22 8.67 -8.12
CA PHE A 3 -0.32 7.86 -7.28
C PHE A 3 1.16 8.16 -7.48
N THR A 4 1.49 9.10 -8.34
CA THR A 4 2.88 9.51 -8.60
C THR A 4 3.07 10.99 -8.28
N CYS A 5 4.27 11.34 -7.76
CA CYS A 5 4.59 12.73 -7.46
C CYS A 5 4.83 13.51 -8.76
N GLN A 6 3.78 14.17 -9.26
CA GLN A 6 3.85 15.00 -10.44
C GLN A 6 3.81 16.48 -10.06
N SER A 7 4.60 17.30 -10.76
CA SER A 7 4.76 18.72 -10.46
C SER A 7 3.44 19.50 -10.47
N TRP A 8 2.50 19.13 -11.33
CA TRP A 8 1.20 19.80 -11.40
C TRP A 8 0.32 19.53 -10.17
N HIS A 9 0.39 18.35 -9.55
CA HIS A 9 -0.29 18.06 -8.29
C HIS A 9 0.23 18.94 -7.16
N VAL A 10 1.57 19.06 -7.07
CA VAL A 10 2.23 19.91 -6.08
C VAL A 10 1.87 21.37 -6.30
N SER A 11 1.94 21.87 -7.54
CA SER A 11 1.55 23.25 -7.88
C SER A 11 0.09 23.53 -7.53
N LYS A 12 -0.80 22.57 -7.77
CA LYS A 12 -2.22 22.70 -7.40
C LYS A 12 -2.40 22.79 -5.88
N LEU A 13 -1.72 21.94 -5.11
CA LEU A 13 -1.74 22.00 -3.64
C LEU A 13 -1.26 23.36 -3.13
N LEU A 14 -0.10 23.81 -3.60
CA LEU A 14 0.48 25.10 -3.18
C LEU A 14 -0.41 26.28 -3.53
N ASN A 15 -1.09 26.26 -4.68
CA ASN A 15 -2.06 27.30 -5.07
C ASN A 15 -3.26 27.33 -4.10
N TYR A 16 -3.81 26.17 -3.70
CA TYR A 16 -4.89 26.13 -2.71
C TYR A 16 -4.46 26.57 -1.31
N LEU A 17 -3.19 26.34 -0.94
CA LEU A 17 -2.64 26.85 0.32
C LEU A 17 -2.41 28.36 0.29
N ALA A 18 -1.98 28.91 -0.85
CA ALA A 18 -1.78 30.35 -1.02
C ALA A 18 -3.12 31.12 -1.11
N HIS A 19 -4.14 30.49 -1.68
CA HIS A 19 -5.48 31.08 -1.88
C HIS A 19 -6.55 30.13 -1.31
N PRO A 20 -6.67 30.03 0.04
CA PRO A 20 -7.57 29.09 0.66
C PRO A 20 -9.04 29.41 0.36
N ASN A 21 -9.79 28.35 0.01
CA ASN A 21 -11.21 28.41 -0.27
C ASN A 21 -11.92 27.18 0.33
N ILE A 22 -13.24 27.09 0.13
CA ILE A 22 -14.08 26.02 0.68
C ILE A 22 -13.61 24.60 0.25
N TYR A 23 -12.88 24.47 -0.86
CA TYR A 23 -12.37 23.19 -1.38
C TYR A 23 -11.02 22.80 -0.79
N LEU A 24 -10.36 23.64 0.02
CA LEU A 24 -9.06 23.34 0.61
C LEU A 24 -9.04 22.01 1.40
N PRO A 25 -10.02 21.71 2.29
CA PRO A 25 -10.03 20.44 2.99
C PRO A 25 -10.12 19.23 2.05
N LEU A 26 -10.93 19.33 0.99
CA LEU A 26 -11.05 18.27 -0.01
C LEU A 26 -9.75 18.07 -0.80
N GLN A 27 -9.04 19.16 -1.13
CA GLN A 27 -7.75 19.10 -1.82
C GLN A 27 -6.67 18.47 -0.93
N LEU A 28 -6.65 18.78 0.36
CA LEU A 28 -5.74 18.14 1.33
C LEU A 28 -6.02 16.64 1.43
N LEU A 29 -7.29 16.24 1.56
CA LEU A 29 -7.69 14.83 1.58
C LEU A 29 -7.34 14.11 0.28
N SER A 30 -7.55 14.75 -0.87
CA SER A 30 -7.20 14.19 -2.19
C SER A 30 -5.69 14.02 -2.34
N PHE A 31 -4.90 14.99 -1.88
CA PHE A 31 -3.44 14.95 -2.02
C PHE A 31 -2.79 13.94 -1.07
N PHE A 32 -3.22 13.89 0.19
CA PHE A 32 -2.61 13.04 1.21
C PHE A 32 -3.33 11.69 1.42
N GLY A 33 -4.56 11.54 0.93
CA GLY A 33 -5.39 10.35 1.17
C GLY A 33 -4.77 9.04 0.65
N HIS A 34 -3.96 9.10 -0.39
CA HIS A 34 -3.28 7.92 -0.94
C HIS A 34 -2.27 7.30 0.03
N TYR A 35 -1.75 8.04 1.01
CA TYR A 35 -0.89 7.48 2.06
C TYR A 35 -1.64 6.52 3.01
N GLY A 36 -2.97 6.51 2.98
CA GLY A 36 -3.76 5.47 3.64
C GLY A 36 -3.41 4.06 3.13
N VAL A 37 -3.14 3.90 1.83
CA VAL A 37 -2.70 2.63 1.25
C VAL A 37 -1.38 2.17 1.84
N VAL A 38 -0.45 3.09 2.07
CA VAL A 38 0.85 2.83 2.72
C VAL A 38 0.64 2.19 4.09
N ILE A 39 -0.28 2.75 4.90
CA ILE A 39 -0.60 2.24 6.24
C ILE A 39 -1.26 0.86 6.14
N PHE A 40 -2.17 0.63 5.20
CA PHE A 40 -2.78 -0.70 4.99
C PHE A 40 -1.76 -1.75 4.59
N VAL A 41 -0.81 -1.43 3.72
CA VAL A 41 0.28 -2.33 3.32
C VAL A 41 1.19 -2.66 4.51
N PHE A 42 1.55 -1.64 5.31
CA PHE A 42 2.30 -1.81 6.55
C PHE A 42 1.59 -2.76 7.53
N LEU A 43 0.31 -2.50 7.82
CA LEU A 43 -0.49 -3.34 8.74
C LEU A 43 -0.66 -4.77 8.22
N SER A 44 -0.80 -4.94 6.90
CA SER A 44 -0.88 -6.26 6.27
C SER A 44 0.38 -7.08 6.50
N ALA A 45 1.56 -6.45 6.32
CA ALA A 45 2.85 -7.08 6.58
C ALA A 45 3.06 -7.38 8.07
N TYR A 46 2.71 -6.42 8.94
CA TYR A 46 2.75 -6.57 10.39
C TYR A 46 1.92 -7.79 10.84
N GLY A 47 0.67 -7.88 10.37
CA GLY A 47 -0.21 -9.01 10.71
C GLY A 47 0.30 -10.36 10.20
N LEU A 48 0.89 -10.41 8.99
CA LEU A 48 1.52 -11.62 8.47
C LEU A 48 2.69 -12.07 9.35
N GLU A 49 3.58 -11.15 9.70
CA GLU A 49 4.77 -11.47 10.49
C GLU A 49 4.40 -11.89 11.92
N LYS A 50 3.44 -11.21 12.55
CA LYS A 50 2.92 -11.62 13.87
C LYS A 50 2.30 -13.00 13.85
N LYS A 51 1.58 -13.34 12.79
CA LYS A 51 0.89 -14.63 12.68
C LYS A 51 1.84 -15.78 12.34
N TYR A 52 2.78 -15.56 11.42
CA TYR A 52 3.56 -16.64 10.82
C TYR A 52 5.06 -16.56 11.14
N GLY A 53 5.61 -15.37 11.39
CA GLY A 53 7.04 -15.16 11.55
C GLY A 53 7.63 -15.90 12.76
N HIS A 54 6.92 -15.88 13.88
CA HIS A 54 7.32 -16.52 15.14
C HIS A 54 6.67 -17.90 15.36
N SER A 55 5.81 -18.36 14.45
CA SER A 55 5.16 -19.66 14.57
C SER A 55 6.19 -20.79 14.44
N THR A 56 6.12 -21.78 15.31
CA THR A 56 6.92 -23.01 15.20
C THR A 56 6.35 -23.96 14.15
N GLN A 57 5.11 -23.75 13.74
CA GLN A 57 4.46 -24.59 12.74
C GLN A 57 5.05 -24.36 11.35
N GLU A 58 5.10 -25.43 10.58
CA GLU A 58 5.42 -25.34 9.16
C GLU A 58 4.32 -24.57 8.43
N VAL A 59 4.73 -23.68 7.56
CA VAL A 59 3.83 -22.89 6.70
C VAL A 59 4.08 -23.31 5.26
N PRO A 60 3.38 -24.34 4.73
CA PRO A 60 3.57 -24.80 3.37
C PRO A 60 3.23 -23.71 2.36
N ILE A 61 4.01 -23.60 1.26
CA ILE A 61 3.90 -22.51 0.28
C ILE A 61 2.52 -22.50 -0.39
N ILE A 62 2.11 -23.63 -0.97
CA ILE A 62 0.86 -23.71 -1.74
C ILE A 62 -0.37 -23.45 -0.86
N PRO A 63 -0.55 -24.11 0.30
CA PRO A 63 -1.66 -23.82 1.20
C PRO A 63 -1.70 -22.37 1.68
N PHE A 64 -0.53 -21.76 1.94
CA PHE A 64 -0.46 -20.35 2.34
C PHE A 64 -0.99 -19.45 1.21
N ILE A 65 -0.45 -19.59 -0.01
CA ILE A 65 -0.83 -18.76 -1.15
C ILE A 65 -2.32 -18.94 -1.45
N TRP A 66 -2.80 -20.19 -1.48
CA TRP A 66 -4.19 -20.50 -1.79
C TRP A 66 -5.17 -19.93 -0.74
N THR A 67 -4.85 -20.05 0.53
CA THR A 67 -5.68 -19.50 1.62
C THR A 67 -5.79 -17.98 1.52
N HIS A 68 -4.68 -17.28 1.24
CA HIS A 68 -4.68 -15.83 1.11
C HIS A 68 -5.35 -15.36 -0.19
N TYR A 69 -5.18 -16.09 -1.29
CA TYR A 69 -5.90 -15.85 -2.53
C TYR A 69 -7.42 -15.94 -2.30
N LEU A 70 -7.90 -17.03 -1.70
CA LEU A 70 -9.33 -17.20 -1.44
C LEU A 70 -9.92 -16.13 -0.51
N LYS A 71 -9.16 -15.68 0.49
CA LYS A 71 -9.59 -14.56 1.35
C LYS A 71 -9.74 -13.26 0.56
N LEU A 72 -8.76 -12.90 -0.26
CA LEU A 72 -8.83 -11.71 -1.10
C LEU A 72 -9.95 -11.81 -2.12
N LEU A 73 -10.11 -12.99 -2.76
CA LEU A 73 -11.18 -13.24 -3.71
C LEU A 73 -12.56 -13.09 -3.06
N SER A 74 -12.77 -13.64 -1.87
CA SER A 74 -14.04 -13.53 -1.16
C SER A 74 -14.42 -12.08 -0.82
N MET A 75 -13.43 -11.23 -0.53
CA MET A 75 -13.64 -9.80 -0.28
C MET A 75 -13.90 -9.02 -1.58
N CYS A 76 -13.25 -9.43 -2.66
CA CYS A 76 -13.32 -8.77 -3.97
C CYS A 76 -14.61 -9.12 -4.74
N ILE A 77 -15.06 -10.38 -4.71
CA ILE A 77 -16.01 -10.94 -5.67
C ILE A 77 -17.40 -10.29 -5.62
N SER A 78 -17.90 -9.97 -4.43
CA SER A 78 -19.24 -9.40 -4.26
C SER A 78 -19.36 -8.00 -4.86
N GLY A 79 -18.41 -7.13 -4.53
CA GLY A 79 -18.36 -5.78 -5.08
C GLY A 79 -18.04 -5.77 -6.58
N TYR A 80 -17.18 -6.71 -7.04
CA TYR A 80 -16.84 -6.83 -8.44
C TYR A 80 -18.02 -7.32 -9.27
N ALA A 81 -18.79 -8.31 -8.77
CA ALA A 81 -20.01 -8.76 -9.43
C ALA A 81 -21.05 -7.63 -9.54
N ALA A 82 -21.24 -6.85 -8.48
CA ALA A 82 -22.13 -5.68 -8.52
C ALA A 82 -21.66 -4.64 -9.57
N TYR A 83 -20.35 -4.37 -9.63
CA TYR A 83 -19.79 -3.49 -10.64
C TYR A 83 -20.02 -3.99 -12.06
N LEU A 84 -19.80 -5.28 -12.32
CA LEU A 84 -20.02 -5.87 -13.64
C LEU A 84 -21.51 -5.81 -14.06
N LEU A 85 -22.43 -6.08 -13.12
CA LEU A 85 -23.87 -6.00 -13.39
C LEU A 85 -24.30 -4.56 -13.70
N LEU A 86 -23.81 -3.57 -12.95
CA LEU A 86 -24.10 -2.17 -13.21
C LEU A 86 -23.54 -1.71 -14.57
N ASN A 87 -22.31 -2.10 -14.87
CA ASN A 87 -21.70 -1.78 -16.17
C ASN A 87 -22.44 -2.43 -17.33
N ALA A 88 -22.87 -3.69 -17.19
CA ALA A 88 -23.67 -4.38 -18.21
C ALA A 88 -25.00 -3.68 -18.52
N TYR A 89 -25.55 -2.95 -17.53
CA TYR A 89 -26.77 -2.18 -17.73
C TYR A 89 -26.54 -0.88 -18.53
N TYR A 90 -25.35 -0.25 -18.37
CA TYR A 90 -25.07 1.07 -18.95
C TYR A 90 -24.22 1.01 -20.23
N THR A 91 -23.47 -0.06 -20.45
CA THR A 91 -22.50 -0.18 -21.55
C THR A 91 -22.49 -1.58 -22.15
N ASP A 92 -22.30 -1.65 -23.47
CA ASP A 92 -22.02 -2.93 -24.13
C ASP A 92 -20.59 -3.36 -23.82
N TYR A 93 -20.45 -4.61 -23.38
CA TYR A 93 -19.12 -5.18 -23.15
C TYR A 93 -18.44 -5.54 -24.46
N PRO A 94 -17.21 -5.07 -24.71
CA PRO A 94 -16.44 -5.59 -25.84
C PRO A 94 -16.07 -7.06 -25.61
N SER A 95 -15.88 -7.82 -26.69
CA SER A 95 -15.49 -9.24 -26.62
C SER A 95 -14.22 -9.51 -25.82
N SER A 96 -13.33 -8.50 -25.72
CA SER A 96 -12.10 -8.55 -24.92
C SER A 96 -12.33 -8.42 -23.39
N ALA A 97 -13.52 -8.02 -22.95
CA ALA A 97 -13.83 -7.82 -21.52
C ALA A 97 -13.59 -9.07 -20.68
N ILE A 98 -13.79 -10.26 -21.25
CA ILE A 98 -13.57 -11.53 -20.55
C ILE A 98 -12.12 -11.66 -20.05
N PHE A 99 -11.13 -11.22 -20.84
CA PHE A 99 -9.71 -11.26 -20.41
C PHE A 99 -9.46 -10.30 -19.27
N GLY A 100 -10.08 -9.12 -19.27
CA GLY A 100 -10.02 -8.16 -18.14
C GLY A 100 -10.63 -8.74 -16.86
N VAL A 101 -11.79 -9.40 -16.97
CA VAL A 101 -12.46 -10.06 -15.84
C VAL A 101 -11.59 -11.21 -15.29
N LEU A 102 -11.06 -12.08 -16.14
CA LEU A 102 -10.20 -13.18 -15.73
C LEU A 102 -8.91 -12.67 -15.09
N SER A 103 -8.31 -11.63 -15.66
CA SER A 103 -7.11 -10.96 -15.12
C SER A 103 -7.37 -10.39 -13.72
N GLN A 104 -8.55 -9.79 -13.49
CA GLN A 104 -8.92 -9.26 -12.18
C GLN A 104 -9.19 -10.38 -11.16
N LEU A 105 -9.93 -11.40 -11.52
CA LEU A 105 -10.24 -12.54 -10.65
C LEU A 105 -8.98 -13.36 -10.31
N SER A 106 -8.01 -13.44 -11.23
CA SER A 106 -6.70 -14.07 -10.96
C SER A 106 -5.76 -13.21 -10.12
N MET A 107 -6.13 -11.97 -9.79
CA MET A 107 -5.29 -10.98 -9.08
C MET A 107 -4.01 -10.59 -9.83
N LEU A 108 -4.00 -10.72 -11.16
CA LEU A 108 -2.87 -10.43 -12.04
C LEU A 108 -3.10 -9.18 -12.92
N SER A 109 -4.22 -8.47 -12.73
CA SER A 109 -4.58 -7.29 -13.54
C SER A 109 -3.49 -6.19 -13.50
N ASN A 110 -2.80 -6.02 -12.36
CA ASN A 110 -1.74 -5.04 -12.19
C ASN A 110 -0.51 -5.31 -13.07
N LEU A 111 -0.30 -6.57 -13.48
CA LEU A 111 0.86 -6.94 -14.30
C LEU A 111 0.69 -6.53 -15.77
N GLN A 112 -0.54 -6.17 -16.19
CA GLN A 112 -0.87 -5.75 -17.56
C GLN A 112 -0.43 -6.77 -18.64
N ILE A 113 -0.40 -8.07 -18.28
CA ILE A 113 0.11 -9.14 -19.16
C ILE A 113 -0.70 -9.25 -20.46
N PHE A 114 -1.98 -8.90 -20.42
CA PHE A 114 -2.90 -9.14 -21.53
C PHE A 114 -3.27 -7.89 -22.32
N ASN A 115 -2.65 -6.74 -22.09
CA ASN A 115 -3.06 -5.44 -22.66
C ASN A 115 -4.59 -5.23 -22.61
N ALA A 116 -5.27 -5.95 -21.73
CA ALA A 116 -6.71 -5.87 -21.57
C ALA A 116 -7.04 -4.61 -20.80
N GLU A 117 -7.98 -3.82 -21.29
CA GLU A 117 -8.59 -2.77 -20.51
C GLU A 117 -9.06 -3.39 -19.18
N THR A 118 -8.65 -2.80 -18.07
CA THR A 118 -9.01 -3.31 -16.76
C THR A 118 -10.46 -2.96 -16.47
N PHE A 119 -11.36 -3.91 -16.69
CA PHE A 119 -12.76 -3.80 -16.27
C PHE A 119 -12.89 -3.98 -14.76
N ALA A 120 -12.40 -2.99 -14.01
CA ALA A 120 -12.44 -3.00 -12.56
C ALA A 120 -12.63 -1.59 -12.01
N PRO A 121 -13.36 -1.44 -10.89
CA PRO A 121 -13.40 -0.17 -10.17
C PRO A 121 -11.97 0.26 -9.77
N GLY A 122 -11.72 1.58 -9.73
CA GLY A 122 -10.40 2.15 -9.45
C GLY A 122 -9.62 1.49 -8.31
N PRO A 123 -10.19 1.22 -7.12
CA PRO A 123 -9.45 0.65 -5.99
C PRO A 123 -9.09 -0.84 -6.11
N TYR A 124 -9.58 -1.56 -7.11
CA TYR A 124 -9.38 -3.02 -7.23
C TYR A 124 -7.94 -3.44 -7.55
N TRP A 125 -7.11 -2.55 -8.05
CA TRP A 125 -5.67 -2.78 -8.20
C TRP A 125 -5.00 -3.20 -6.87
N TYR A 126 -5.57 -2.77 -5.72
CA TYR A 126 -5.04 -3.09 -4.40
C TYR A 126 -5.11 -4.59 -4.05
N PHE A 127 -6.10 -5.32 -4.56
CA PHE A 127 -6.19 -6.77 -4.36
C PHE A 127 -5.03 -7.51 -5.04
N GLY A 128 -4.73 -7.15 -6.29
CA GLY A 128 -3.60 -7.70 -7.03
C GLY A 128 -2.27 -7.37 -6.35
N LEU A 129 -2.08 -6.12 -5.94
CA LEU A 129 -0.91 -5.68 -5.18
C LEU A 129 -0.73 -6.50 -3.90
N THR A 130 -1.79 -6.64 -3.11
CA THR A 130 -1.74 -7.36 -1.83
C THR A 130 -1.40 -8.83 -2.04
N PHE A 131 -1.98 -9.46 -3.06
CA PHE A 131 -1.66 -10.84 -3.42
C PHE A 131 -0.19 -11.01 -3.82
N GLN A 132 0.34 -10.12 -4.66
CA GLN A 132 1.76 -10.11 -5.03
C GLN A 132 2.68 -10.02 -3.79
N LEU A 133 2.35 -9.13 -2.85
CA LEU A 133 3.12 -8.96 -1.61
C LEU A 133 3.08 -10.21 -0.72
N TYR A 134 1.95 -10.92 -0.67
CA TYR A 134 1.83 -12.16 0.08
C TYR A 134 2.66 -13.29 -0.54
N VAL A 135 2.65 -13.38 -1.87
CA VAL A 135 3.52 -14.32 -2.60
C VAL A 135 4.98 -14.00 -2.35
N LEU A 136 5.37 -12.71 -2.48
CA LEU A 136 6.73 -12.26 -2.21
C LEU A 136 7.16 -12.56 -0.76
N TYR A 137 6.29 -12.26 0.21
CA TYR A 137 6.55 -12.60 1.62
C TYR A 137 6.86 -14.08 1.77
N ARG A 138 5.98 -14.95 1.27
CA ARG A 138 6.13 -16.39 1.50
C ARG A 138 7.33 -16.99 0.79
N LEU A 139 7.68 -16.52 -0.41
CA LEU A 139 8.78 -17.05 -1.21
C LEU A 139 10.15 -16.49 -0.80
N PHE A 140 10.22 -15.20 -0.49
CA PHE A 140 11.51 -14.49 -0.40
C PHE A 140 11.79 -13.85 0.96
N LEU A 141 10.77 -13.44 1.74
CA LEU A 141 10.96 -12.68 2.97
C LEU A 141 10.63 -13.46 4.25
N PHE A 142 9.89 -14.56 4.14
CA PHE A 142 9.46 -15.37 5.27
C PHE A 142 10.65 -15.92 6.04
N ARG A 143 10.75 -15.58 7.32
CA ARG A 143 11.84 -15.98 8.23
C ARG A 143 13.26 -15.62 7.73
N ARG A 144 13.38 -14.67 6.81
CA ARG A 144 14.69 -14.18 6.37
C ARG A 144 15.25 -13.16 7.34
N SER A 145 16.55 -12.97 7.32
CA SER A 145 17.22 -11.98 8.15
C SER A 145 16.78 -10.55 7.81
N TRP A 146 16.98 -9.62 8.74
CA TRP A 146 16.59 -8.23 8.55
C TRP A 146 17.37 -7.56 7.40
N GLU A 147 18.63 -7.97 7.19
CA GLU A 147 19.49 -7.46 6.11
C GLU A 147 18.89 -7.73 4.72
N ILE A 148 18.28 -8.90 4.53
CA ILE A 148 17.60 -9.25 3.27
C ILE A 148 16.39 -8.35 3.07
N ILE A 149 15.59 -8.11 4.11
CA ILE A 149 14.41 -7.25 4.01
C ILE A 149 14.85 -5.82 3.66
N VAL A 150 15.86 -5.30 4.35
CA VAL A 150 16.42 -3.96 4.07
C VAL A 150 17.01 -3.89 2.67
N GLY A 151 17.74 -4.93 2.24
CA GLY A 151 18.28 -5.01 0.88
C GLY A 151 17.20 -4.92 -0.19
N VAL A 152 16.07 -5.64 -0.01
CA VAL A 152 14.94 -5.61 -0.94
C VAL A 152 14.25 -4.23 -0.92
N ILE A 153 14.13 -3.58 0.25
CA ILE A 153 13.64 -2.20 0.35
C ILE A 153 14.52 -1.24 -0.46
N ILE A 154 15.83 -1.30 -0.26
CA ILE A 154 16.80 -0.42 -0.96
C ILE A 154 16.69 -0.62 -2.47
N LEU A 155 16.68 -1.87 -2.94
CA LEU A 155 16.54 -2.18 -4.36
C LEU A 155 15.24 -1.63 -4.95
N SER A 156 14.14 -1.73 -4.22
CA SER A 156 12.85 -1.15 -4.62
C SER A 156 12.89 0.38 -4.71
N CYS A 157 13.51 1.04 -3.74
CA CYS A 157 13.66 2.50 -3.75
C CYS A 157 14.56 2.96 -4.92
N ILE A 158 15.66 2.25 -5.19
CA ILE A 158 16.54 2.54 -6.34
C ILE A 158 15.75 2.36 -7.65
N ALA A 159 15.02 1.26 -7.80
CA ALA A 159 14.21 1.02 -9.00
C ALA A 159 13.21 2.14 -9.27
N GLN A 160 12.61 2.70 -8.23
CA GLN A 160 11.70 3.85 -8.36
C GLN A 160 12.46 5.16 -8.66
N ALA A 161 13.65 5.35 -8.09
CA ALA A 161 14.41 6.60 -8.22
C ALA A 161 14.99 6.80 -9.64
N ILE A 162 15.29 5.71 -10.37
CA ILE A 162 15.86 5.77 -11.71
C ILE A 162 14.83 5.94 -12.83
N VAL A 163 13.53 5.81 -12.51
CA VAL A 163 12.45 5.89 -13.48
C VAL A 163 11.84 7.30 -13.49
N SER A 164 11.46 7.78 -14.67
CA SER A 164 10.79 9.08 -14.81
C SER A 164 9.46 9.11 -14.02
N PRO A 165 9.23 10.13 -13.17
CA PRO A 165 8.03 10.24 -12.36
C PRO A 165 6.73 10.36 -13.16
N ALA A 166 6.79 10.87 -14.38
CA ALA A 166 5.64 11.04 -15.27
C ALA A 166 5.48 9.90 -16.29
N GLY A 167 6.31 8.85 -16.22
CA GLY A 167 6.32 7.76 -17.19
C GLY A 167 5.39 6.61 -16.82
N GLN A 168 4.89 5.89 -17.82
CA GLN A 168 4.07 4.68 -17.64
C GLN A 168 4.77 3.62 -16.76
N MET A 169 6.11 3.52 -16.83
CA MET A 169 6.88 2.60 -16.01
C MET A 169 6.73 2.92 -14.52
N MET A 170 6.70 4.21 -14.13
CA MET A 170 6.45 4.60 -12.73
C MET A 170 5.06 4.18 -12.28
N ASP A 171 4.03 4.38 -13.11
CA ASP A 171 2.67 3.95 -12.82
C ASP A 171 2.61 2.43 -12.63
N TRP A 172 3.30 1.68 -13.49
CA TRP A 172 3.39 0.24 -13.38
C TRP A 172 4.10 -0.20 -12.09
N LEU A 173 5.26 0.40 -11.75
CA LEU A 173 5.99 0.12 -10.51
C LEU A 173 5.11 0.37 -9.26
N ARG A 174 4.38 1.48 -9.24
CA ARG A 174 3.55 1.88 -8.10
C ARG A 174 2.31 1.00 -7.92
N ASN A 175 1.73 0.51 -9.00
CA ASN A 175 0.58 -0.39 -8.96
C ASN A 175 0.96 -1.85 -8.66
N ASN A 176 2.26 -2.17 -8.60
CA ASN A 176 2.79 -3.49 -8.30
C ASN A 176 3.58 -3.51 -7.00
N PHE A 177 4.01 -4.70 -6.59
CA PHE A 177 4.70 -4.92 -5.31
C PHE A 177 5.95 -4.03 -5.13
N ILE A 178 6.66 -3.69 -6.21
CA ILE A 178 7.88 -2.87 -6.14
C ILE A 178 7.60 -1.52 -5.48
N GLY A 179 6.52 -0.83 -5.87
CA GLY A 179 6.15 0.45 -5.28
C GLY A 179 5.72 0.40 -3.80
N SER A 180 5.43 -0.80 -3.29
CA SER A 180 4.91 -1.01 -1.93
C SER A 180 5.82 -1.84 -1.02
N ILE A 181 7.00 -2.23 -1.50
CA ILE A 181 8.00 -2.98 -0.71
C ILE A 181 8.45 -2.20 0.52
N LEU A 182 8.64 -0.88 0.40
CA LEU A 182 9.10 -0.06 1.53
C LEU A 182 8.15 -0.14 2.73
N PRO A 183 6.86 0.22 2.65
CA PRO A 183 5.96 0.10 3.79
C PRO A 183 5.74 -1.36 4.22
N PHE A 184 5.74 -2.31 3.28
CA PHE A 184 5.60 -3.73 3.59
C PHE A 184 6.78 -4.24 4.41
N GLY A 185 8.01 -3.97 3.98
CA GLY A 185 9.22 -4.35 4.70
C GLY A 185 9.32 -3.70 6.08
N LEU A 186 8.91 -2.42 6.20
CA LEU A 186 8.83 -1.75 7.50
C LEU A 186 7.83 -2.44 8.43
N GLY A 187 6.69 -2.90 7.92
CA GLY A 187 5.71 -3.67 8.70
C GLY A 187 6.28 -4.99 9.22
N LEU A 188 7.04 -5.73 8.38
CA LEU A 188 7.72 -6.94 8.81
C LEU A 188 8.77 -6.66 9.90
N LEU A 189 9.61 -5.64 9.70
CA LEU A 189 10.65 -5.28 10.66
C LEU A 189 10.05 -4.78 11.98
N TYR A 190 9.03 -3.94 11.92
CA TYR A 190 8.34 -3.47 13.11
C TYR A 190 7.74 -4.63 13.92
N ALA A 191 7.06 -5.57 13.27
CA ALA A 191 6.48 -6.74 13.93
C ALA A 191 7.52 -7.61 14.67
N ARG A 192 8.76 -7.66 14.16
CA ARG A 192 9.88 -8.40 14.78
C ARG A 192 10.49 -7.70 15.97
N TYR A 193 10.53 -6.37 15.93
CA TYR A 193 11.34 -5.57 16.84
C TYR A 193 10.54 -4.58 17.69
N GLU A 194 9.19 -4.59 17.63
CA GLU A 194 8.35 -3.62 18.35
C GLU A 194 8.60 -3.60 19.85
N GLU A 195 8.92 -4.76 20.46
CA GLU A 195 9.23 -4.84 21.89
C GLU A 195 10.49 -4.04 22.26
N LYS A 196 11.40 -3.85 21.30
CA LYS A 196 12.62 -3.06 21.48
C LYS A 196 12.42 -1.56 21.23
N VAL A 197 11.29 -1.19 20.63
CA VAL A 197 10.94 0.19 20.22
C VAL A 197 9.82 0.72 21.12
N GLN A 198 9.94 0.52 22.44
CA GLN A 198 9.01 1.12 23.39
C GLN A 198 9.49 2.53 23.74
N LEU A 199 8.74 3.52 23.34
CA LEU A 199 9.06 4.93 23.53
C LEU A 199 8.14 5.56 24.59
N SER A 200 8.53 6.70 25.12
CA SER A 200 7.67 7.48 26.00
C SER A 200 6.55 8.15 25.19
N LYS A 201 5.41 8.42 25.82
CA LYS A 201 4.31 9.15 25.18
C LYS A 201 4.75 10.51 24.59
N THR A 202 5.66 11.19 25.27
CA THR A 202 6.21 12.45 24.78
C THR A 202 7.00 12.25 23.49
N THR A 203 7.85 11.21 23.47
CA THR A 203 8.63 10.85 22.27
C THR A 203 7.72 10.46 21.12
N ASP A 204 6.66 9.65 21.35
CA ASP A 204 5.69 9.28 20.34
C ASP A 204 4.96 10.50 19.77
N THR A 205 4.58 11.45 20.64
CA THR A 205 3.95 12.71 20.18
C THR A 205 4.91 13.51 19.29
N LEU A 206 6.18 13.63 19.69
CA LEU A 206 7.19 14.35 18.90
C LEU A 206 7.44 13.67 17.54
N ILE A 207 7.55 12.34 17.53
CA ILE A 207 7.69 11.56 16.29
C ILE A 207 6.45 11.75 15.39
N GLY A 208 5.24 11.71 15.95
CA GLY A 208 4.01 11.96 15.19
C GLY A 208 3.98 13.34 14.55
N LEU A 209 4.31 14.39 15.30
CA LEU A 209 4.37 15.77 14.79
C LEU A 209 5.47 15.95 13.73
N ALA A 210 6.67 15.41 13.99
CA ALA A 210 7.75 15.43 13.01
C ALA A 210 7.37 14.67 11.74
N SER A 211 6.71 13.52 11.87
CA SER A 211 6.25 12.71 10.73
C SER A 211 5.23 13.47 9.87
N LEU A 212 4.27 14.17 10.48
CA LEU A 212 3.32 15.03 9.73
C LEU A 212 4.06 16.09 8.90
N THR A 213 5.03 16.78 9.52
CA THR A 213 5.83 17.78 8.83
C THR A 213 6.66 17.17 7.70
N LEU A 214 7.28 16.01 7.95
CA LEU A 214 8.11 15.32 6.96
C LEU A 214 7.28 14.74 5.80
N ILE A 215 6.07 14.23 6.06
CA ILE A 215 5.13 13.82 5.00
C ILE A 215 4.85 15.01 4.07
N PHE A 216 4.55 16.18 4.64
CA PHE A 216 4.30 17.37 3.84
C PHE A 216 5.53 17.75 2.99
N VAL A 217 6.69 17.90 3.61
CA VAL A 217 7.93 18.34 2.94
C VAL A 217 8.37 17.34 1.87
N THR A 218 8.39 16.04 2.19
CA THR A 218 8.83 15.01 1.22
C THR A 218 7.85 14.82 0.08
N SER A 219 6.57 15.14 0.26
CA SER A 219 5.57 15.08 -0.82
C SER A 219 5.71 16.20 -1.87
N LEU A 220 6.55 17.21 -1.64
CA LEU A 220 6.71 18.34 -2.56
C LEU A 220 7.66 18.05 -3.73
N SER A 221 8.48 17.00 -3.65
CA SER A 221 9.43 16.67 -4.73
C SER A 221 9.64 15.16 -4.85
N PHE A 222 9.96 14.70 -6.06
CA PHE A 222 9.94 13.29 -6.44
C PHE A 222 10.88 12.39 -5.62
N LEU A 223 12.16 12.73 -5.52
CA LEU A 223 13.12 11.87 -4.82
C LEU A 223 12.80 11.72 -3.33
N PRO A 224 12.56 12.80 -2.57
CA PRO A 224 12.11 12.69 -1.19
C PRO A 224 10.77 11.97 -1.05
N TRP A 225 9.85 12.11 -2.02
CA TRP A 225 8.55 11.45 -2.01
C TRP A 225 8.64 9.92 -1.92
N ILE A 226 9.66 9.29 -2.51
CA ILE A 226 9.90 7.84 -2.42
C ILE A 226 10.07 7.41 -0.94
N THR A 227 10.58 8.28 -0.08
CA THR A 227 10.79 8.01 1.36
C THR A 227 9.58 8.35 2.22
N THR A 228 8.58 9.08 1.71
CA THR A 228 7.38 9.48 2.46
C THR A 228 6.67 8.32 3.17
N PRO A 229 6.62 7.09 2.62
CA PRO A 229 6.05 5.95 3.32
C PRO A 229 6.69 5.66 4.70
N ILE A 230 7.95 6.01 4.92
CA ILE A 230 8.61 5.85 6.23
C ILE A 230 7.88 6.71 7.27
N PHE A 231 7.64 7.97 6.92
CA PHE A 231 7.00 8.92 7.83
C PHE A 231 5.50 8.61 8.01
N ALA A 232 4.83 8.12 6.96
CA ALA A 232 3.44 7.67 7.07
C ALA A 232 3.31 6.46 8.02
N CYS A 233 4.22 5.49 7.95
CA CYS A 233 4.27 4.37 8.89
C CYS A 233 4.60 4.84 10.32
N ALA A 234 5.59 5.73 10.49
CA ALA A 234 5.95 6.28 11.79
C ALA A 234 4.78 7.04 12.43
N LEU A 235 4.06 7.85 11.65
CA LEU A 235 2.84 8.52 12.10
C LEU A 235 1.77 7.51 12.54
N GLY A 236 1.54 6.47 11.75
CA GLY A 236 0.59 5.39 12.08
C GLY A 236 0.94 4.70 13.41
N ILE A 237 2.22 4.36 13.62
CA ILE A 237 2.71 3.77 14.86
C ILE A 237 2.49 4.73 16.04
N SER A 238 2.91 5.98 15.90
CA SER A 238 2.74 7.01 16.97
C SER A 238 1.26 7.19 17.33
N CYS A 239 0.37 7.25 16.35
CA CYS A 239 -1.07 7.35 16.60
C CYS A 239 -1.60 6.15 17.41
N THR A 240 -1.17 4.92 17.09
CA THR A 240 -1.61 3.73 17.83
C THR A 240 -1.09 3.70 19.26
N GLN A 241 0.14 4.15 19.50
CA GLN A 241 0.74 4.21 20.85
C GLN A 241 0.10 5.28 21.73
N LEU A 242 -0.41 6.36 21.14
CA LEU A 242 -1.08 7.45 21.84
C LEU A 242 -2.55 7.17 22.17
N LEU A 243 -3.17 6.19 21.47
CA LEU A 243 -4.56 5.81 21.72
C LEU A 243 -4.71 5.15 23.11
N PRO A 244 -5.83 5.40 23.83
CA PRO A 244 -6.12 4.72 25.08
C PRO A 244 -6.16 3.20 24.92
N GLN A 245 -5.64 2.46 25.89
CA GLN A 245 -5.63 0.99 25.85
C GLN A 245 -7.02 0.35 25.69
N SER A 246 -8.09 1.06 26.05
CA SER A 246 -9.47 0.63 25.83
C SER A 246 -9.85 0.50 24.35
N VAL A 247 -9.17 1.26 23.48
CA VAL A 247 -9.38 1.23 22.02
C VAL A 247 -8.41 0.24 21.36
N ASN A 248 -7.26 -0.03 22.00
CA ASN A 248 -6.22 -0.95 21.52
C ASN A 248 -6.50 -2.42 21.86
N LYS A 249 -7.69 -2.80 22.33
CA LYS A 249 -8.05 -4.22 22.43
C LYS A 249 -7.94 -4.80 21.02
N PRO A 250 -7.09 -5.82 20.80
CA PRO A 250 -7.01 -6.44 19.49
C PRO A 250 -8.41 -6.88 19.10
N LEU A 251 -8.90 -6.39 17.97
CA LEU A 251 -10.03 -6.98 17.30
C LEU A 251 -9.64 -8.43 17.09
N ALA A 252 -10.27 -9.33 17.83
CA ALA A 252 -10.08 -10.77 17.70
C ALA A 252 -10.51 -11.16 16.27
N TRP A 253 -9.53 -11.43 15.44
CA TRP A 253 -9.71 -11.90 14.06
C TRP A 253 -9.58 -13.42 14.01
#